data_d8738acd8dcd41750e55fe7c6b9077ab
#
_entry.id   d8738acd8dcd41750e55fe7c6b9077ab
#
_cell.length_a   1.000
_cell.length_b   1.000
_cell.length_c   1.000
_cell.angle_alpha   90.00
_cell.angle_beta   90.00
_cell.angle_gamma   90.00
#
_symmetry.space_group_name_H-M   'P 1'
#
loop_
_entity.id
_entity.type
_entity.pdbx_description
1 polymer ?
#
loop_
_entity_poly.entity_id
_entity_poly.type
_entity_poly.pdbx_seq_one_letter_code
_entity_poly.pdbx_strand_id
1 'polypeptide(L)'
;MTSSINHEKDAALGYLLLRATIGTNIFVHGLSRILAGPSHFADALVTAFQETPLPTVLVRLFALALPWGESIIGLLVLAGIRTRLALIAGSLLTLTLTFGATLNQDWESAGLQLIYATIYASLLVFRHHNTFSVDGLLQNEASKAGAP
;
A
#
# COMPACT_ATOMS: atom_id res chain seq x y z
N MET A 1 -13.09 25.15 -22.99
CA MET A 1 -12.34 23.93 -23.43
C MET A 1 -10.97 23.80 -22.77
N THR A 2 -10.15 24.84 -22.67
CA THR A 2 -8.84 24.84 -21.97
C THR A 2 -8.93 24.57 -20.46
N SER A 3 -9.96 25.04 -19.77
CA SER A 3 -10.15 24.85 -18.32
C SER A 3 -10.38 23.37 -17.93
N SER A 4 -11.18 22.62 -18.70
CA SER A 4 -11.46 21.21 -18.42
C SER A 4 -10.22 20.31 -18.61
N ILE A 5 -9.39 20.62 -19.61
CA ILE A 5 -8.14 19.89 -19.89
C ILE A 5 -7.14 20.07 -18.75
N ASN A 6 -7.08 21.25 -18.14
CA ASN A 6 -6.19 21.49 -17.00
C ASN A 6 -6.67 20.73 -15.75
N HIS A 7 -7.96 20.69 -15.48
CA HIS A 7 -8.51 19.92 -14.36
C HIS A 7 -8.23 18.42 -14.44
N GLU A 8 -8.31 17.83 -15.64
CA GLU A 8 -7.98 16.39 -15.81
C GLU A 8 -6.49 16.12 -15.58
N LYS A 9 -5.60 17.01 -16.06
CA LYS A 9 -4.16 16.89 -15.83
C LYS A 9 -3.82 17.06 -14.35
N ASP A 10 -4.42 18.03 -13.68
CA ASP A 10 -4.21 18.26 -12.24
C ASP A 10 -4.71 17.08 -11.40
N ALA A 11 -5.86 16.49 -11.76
CA ALA A 11 -6.36 15.29 -11.10
C ALA A 11 -5.44 14.08 -11.30
N ALA A 12 -4.91 13.89 -12.52
CA ALA A 12 -3.95 12.82 -12.80
C ALA A 12 -2.61 13.04 -12.05
N LEU A 13 -2.14 14.28 -11.95
CA LEU A 13 -0.95 14.62 -11.18
C LEU A 13 -1.18 14.42 -9.68
N GLY A 14 -2.30 14.87 -9.14
CA GLY A 14 -2.68 14.65 -7.74
C GLY A 14 -2.75 13.16 -7.39
N TYR A 15 -3.34 12.36 -8.29
CA TYR A 15 -3.37 10.92 -8.16
C TYR A 15 -1.96 10.30 -8.14
N LEU A 16 -1.09 10.72 -9.08
CA LEU A 16 0.31 10.26 -9.12
C LEU A 16 1.03 10.56 -7.81
N LEU A 17 0.93 11.81 -7.32
CA LEU A 17 1.62 12.24 -6.10
C LEU A 17 1.15 11.47 -4.88
N LEU A 18 -0.17 11.29 -4.72
CA LEU A 18 -0.74 10.54 -3.61
C LEU A 18 -0.32 9.07 -3.66
N ARG A 19 -0.36 8.45 -4.84
CA ARG A 19 0.07 7.07 -5.08
C ARG A 19 1.57 6.89 -4.82
N ALA A 20 2.39 7.83 -5.30
CA ALA A 20 3.84 7.79 -5.07
C ALA A 20 4.16 7.95 -3.58
N THR A 21 3.49 8.84 -2.86
CA THR A 21 3.70 9.05 -1.43
C THR A 21 3.40 7.79 -0.62
N ILE A 22 2.22 7.20 -0.78
CA ILE A 22 1.88 5.98 -0.03
C ILE A 22 2.70 4.78 -0.45
N GLY A 23 2.97 4.63 -1.77
CA GLY A 23 3.80 3.55 -2.30
C GLY A 23 5.22 3.60 -1.76
N THR A 24 5.85 4.78 -1.74
CA THR A 24 7.19 4.99 -1.15
C THR A 24 7.18 4.68 0.34
N ASN A 25 6.20 5.19 1.08
CA ASN A 25 6.10 4.98 2.52
C ASN A 25 6.05 3.48 2.87
N ILE A 26 5.15 2.73 2.25
CA ILE A 26 4.99 1.29 2.52
C ILE A 26 6.20 0.50 2.03
N PHE A 27 6.76 0.84 0.86
CA PHE A 27 7.97 0.20 0.34
C PHE A 27 9.15 0.35 1.30
N VAL A 28 9.43 1.57 1.74
CA VAL A 28 10.54 1.85 2.67
C VAL A 28 10.31 1.20 4.04
N HIS A 29 9.06 1.14 4.53
CA HIS A 29 8.70 0.41 5.76
C HIS A 29 9.10 -1.06 5.68
N GLY A 30 8.69 -1.75 4.63
CA GLY A 30 9.07 -3.16 4.43
C GLY A 30 10.57 -3.32 4.23
N LEU A 31 11.18 -2.50 3.36
CA LEU A 31 12.60 -2.59 3.06
C LEU A 31 13.48 -2.37 4.31
N SER A 32 13.16 -1.38 5.13
CA SER A 32 13.91 -1.10 6.36
C SER A 32 13.90 -2.28 7.34
N ARG A 33 12.75 -2.96 7.47
CA ARG A 33 12.60 -4.16 8.30
C ARG A 33 13.38 -5.36 7.74
N ILE A 34 13.42 -5.50 6.41
CA ILE A 34 14.22 -6.53 5.74
C ILE A 34 15.71 -6.30 6.02
N LEU A 35 16.20 -5.06 5.88
CA LEU A 35 17.59 -4.70 6.10
C LEU A 35 18.00 -4.80 7.57
N ALA A 36 17.10 -4.47 8.50
CA ALA A 36 17.32 -4.61 9.94
C ALA A 36 17.29 -6.06 10.46
N GLY A 37 16.82 -7.00 9.63
CA GLY A 37 16.66 -8.41 9.95
C GLY A 37 15.21 -8.77 10.32
N PRO A 38 14.52 -9.55 9.47
CA PRO A 38 13.12 -9.91 9.69
C PRO A 38 12.87 -10.66 10.99
N SER A 39 13.85 -11.45 11.45
CA SER A 39 13.77 -12.19 12.73
C SER A 39 13.73 -11.25 13.93
N HIS A 40 14.55 -10.19 13.92
CA HIS A 40 14.54 -9.19 14.99
C HIS A 40 13.18 -8.48 15.10
N PHE A 41 12.61 -8.11 13.95
CA PHE A 41 11.27 -7.54 13.90
C PHE A 41 10.20 -8.52 14.41
N ALA A 42 10.32 -9.82 14.03
CA ALA A 42 9.38 -10.85 14.46
C ALA A 42 9.43 -11.09 15.97
N ASP A 43 10.63 -11.10 16.57
CA ASP A 43 10.80 -11.26 18.02
C ASP A 43 10.21 -10.08 18.79
N ALA A 44 10.40 -8.86 18.31
CA ALA A 44 9.79 -7.66 18.88
C ALA A 44 8.26 -7.70 18.82
N LEU A 45 7.70 -8.09 17.66
CA LEU A 45 6.24 -8.19 17.49
C LEU A 45 5.64 -9.29 18.38
N VAL A 46 6.28 -10.46 18.47
CA VAL A 46 5.86 -11.53 19.37
C VAL A 46 5.81 -11.05 20.80
N THR A 47 6.83 -10.30 21.25
CA THR A 47 6.85 -9.72 22.60
C THR A 47 5.71 -8.73 22.82
N ALA A 48 5.46 -7.85 21.84
CA ALA A 48 4.38 -6.87 21.93
C ALA A 48 2.97 -7.50 22.01
N PHE A 49 2.80 -8.69 21.44
CA PHE A 49 1.52 -9.39 21.38
C PHE A 49 1.32 -10.47 22.44
N GLN A 50 2.20 -10.59 23.45
CA GLN A 50 2.13 -11.63 24.47
C GLN A 50 0.84 -11.59 25.31
N GLU A 51 0.29 -10.40 25.54
CA GLU A 51 -0.95 -10.19 26.31
C GLU A 51 -2.22 -10.32 25.45
N THR A 52 -2.09 -10.59 24.14
CA THR A 52 -3.23 -10.72 23.24
C THR A 52 -3.66 -12.21 23.12
N PRO A 53 -4.93 -12.49 22.72
CA PRO A 53 -5.39 -13.86 22.52
C PRO A 53 -4.83 -14.54 21.27
N LEU A 54 -3.93 -13.89 20.52
CA LEU A 54 -3.36 -14.44 19.28
C LEU A 54 -2.29 -15.50 19.57
N PRO A 55 -2.34 -16.66 18.88
CA PRO A 55 -1.28 -17.65 19.02
C PRO A 55 0.08 -17.09 18.58
N THR A 56 1.10 -17.24 19.44
CA THR A 56 2.47 -16.74 19.19
C THR A 56 3.03 -17.17 17.83
N VAL A 57 2.75 -18.42 17.42
CA VAL A 57 3.20 -18.95 16.13
C VAL A 57 2.60 -18.16 14.98
N LEU A 58 1.32 -17.79 15.04
CA LEU A 58 0.63 -17.00 14.01
C LEU A 58 1.22 -15.60 13.93
N VAL A 59 1.43 -14.95 15.08
CA VAL A 59 2.06 -13.62 15.14
C VAL A 59 3.46 -13.67 14.53
N ARG A 60 4.26 -14.68 14.85
CA ARG A 60 5.62 -14.84 14.33
C ARG A 60 5.63 -15.04 12.80
N LEU A 61 4.79 -15.93 12.27
CA LEU A 61 4.70 -16.18 10.83
C LEU A 61 4.27 -14.92 10.08
N PHE A 62 3.26 -14.21 10.60
CA PHE A 62 2.82 -12.94 10.04
C PHE A 62 3.96 -11.91 10.05
N ALA A 63 4.66 -11.75 11.17
CA ALA A 63 5.77 -10.80 11.33
C ALA A 63 6.94 -11.08 10.37
N LEU A 64 7.26 -12.34 10.09
CA LEU A 64 8.29 -12.71 9.12
C LEU A 64 7.86 -12.43 7.67
N ALA A 65 6.58 -12.58 7.35
CA ALA A 65 6.04 -12.35 6.01
C ALA A 65 5.77 -10.85 5.73
N LEU A 66 5.41 -10.09 6.77
CA LEU A 66 4.96 -8.70 6.66
C LEU A 66 5.95 -7.79 5.92
N PRO A 67 7.27 -7.76 6.24
CA PRO A 67 8.21 -6.86 5.56
C PRO A 67 8.29 -7.09 4.05
N TRP A 68 8.20 -8.34 3.62
CA TRP A 68 8.19 -8.71 2.19
C TRP A 68 6.90 -8.28 1.52
N GLY A 69 5.74 -8.50 2.17
CA GLY A 69 4.45 -8.05 1.70
C GLY A 69 4.39 -6.54 1.53
N GLU A 70 4.84 -5.77 2.53
CA GLU A 70 4.93 -4.31 2.48
C GLU A 70 5.82 -3.85 1.33
N SER A 71 7.02 -4.43 1.19
CA SER A 71 7.95 -4.05 0.12
C SER A 71 7.37 -4.31 -1.26
N ILE A 72 6.78 -5.47 -1.49
CA ILE A 72 6.19 -5.84 -2.78
C ILE A 72 4.98 -4.94 -3.09
N ILE A 73 4.05 -4.80 -2.16
CA ILE A 73 2.84 -3.98 -2.33
C ILE A 73 3.23 -2.52 -2.56
N GLY A 74 4.14 -1.99 -1.74
CA GLY A 74 4.61 -0.62 -1.85
C GLY A 74 5.25 -0.33 -3.22
N LEU A 75 6.11 -1.24 -3.71
CA LEU A 75 6.74 -1.12 -5.02
C LEU A 75 5.73 -1.17 -6.16
N LEU A 76 4.76 -2.10 -6.12
CA LEU A 76 3.70 -2.21 -7.12
C LEU A 76 2.81 -0.96 -7.15
N VAL A 77 2.46 -0.42 -5.97
CA VAL A 77 1.71 0.83 -5.86
C VAL A 77 2.55 1.99 -6.38
N LEU A 78 3.81 2.11 -6.00
CA LEU A 78 4.72 3.17 -6.44
C LEU A 78 4.90 3.18 -7.96
N ALA A 79 5.12 2.03 -8.58
CA ALA A 79 5.28 1.92 -10.03
C ALA A 79 3.96 2.00 -10.81
N GLY A 80 2.83 1.75 -10.15
CA GLY A 80 1.53 1.65 -10.81
C GLY A 80 1.42 0.43 -11.70
N ILE A 81 1.90 -0.72 -11.20
CA ILE A 81 1.83 -2.03 -11.86
C ILE A 81 0.67 -2.81 -11.24
N ARG A 82 -0.25 -3.30 -12.09
CA ARG A 82 -1.48 -3.96 -11.64
C ARG A 82 -2.15 -3.18 -10.51
N THR A 83 -2.23 -1.87 -10.68
CA THR A 83 -2.58 -0.88 -9.65
C THR A 83 -3.81 -1.28 -8.85
N ARG A 84 -4.87 -1.80 -9.52
CA ARG A 84 -6.08 -2.25 -8.81
C ARG A 84 -5.79 -3.34 -7.77
N LEU A 85 -5.03 -4.35 -8.15
CA LEU A 85 -4.70 -5.47 -7.26
C LEU A 85 -3.76 -5.03 -6.13
N ALA A 86 -2.77 -4.19 -6.46
CA ALA A 86 -1.85 -3.64 -5.47
C ALA A 86 -2.56 -2.78 -4.41
N LEU A 87 -3.52 -1.94 -4.83
CA LEU A 87 -4.33 -1.13 -3.90
C LEU A 87 -5.24 -1.99 -3.02
N ILE A 88 -5.87 -3.03 -3.58
CA ILE A 88 -6.68 -3.98 -2.79
C ILE A 88 -5.81 -4.73 -1.79
N ALA A 89 -4.64 -5.22 -2.21
CA ALA A 89 -3.70 -5.91 -1.32
C ALA A 89 -3.22 -4.99 -0.19
N GLY A 90 -2.88 -3.72 -0.51
CA GLY A 90 -2.50 -2.72 0.49
C GLY A 90 -3.63 -2.40 1.47
N SER A 91 -4.87 -2.31 0.99
CA SER A 91 -6.05 -2.12 1.84
C SER A 91 -6.26 -3.29 2.80
N LEU A 92 -6.14 -4.53 2.31
CA LEU A 92 -6.28 -5.74 3.13
C LEU A 92 -5.14 -5.85 4.15
N LEU A 93 -3.91 -5.51 3.75
CA LEU A 93 -2.78 -5.46 4.67
C LEU A 93 -3.02 -4.43 5.78
N THR A 94 -3.45 -3.23 5.42
CA THR A 94 -3.78 -2.16 6.38
C THR A 94 -4.89 -2.60 7.33
N LEU A 95 -5.95 -3.27 6.82
CA LEU A 95 -7.03 -3.83 7.65
C LEU A 95 -6.48 -4.82 8.68
N THR A 96 -5.58 -5.72 8.25
CA THR A 96 -4.97 -6.72 9.14
C THR A 96 -4.12 -6.05 10.22
N LEU A 97 -3.33 -5.03 9.84
CA LEU A 97 -2.52 -4.25 10.79
C LEU A 97 -3.40 -3.48 11.79
N THR A 98 -4.49 -2.86 11.31
CA THR A 98 -5.45 -2.15 12.18
C THR A 98 -6.08 -3.11 13.18
N PHE A 99 -6.47 -4.30 12.74
CA PHE A 99 -6.99 -5.34 13.63
C PHE A 99 -5.97 -5.71 14.72
N GLY A 100 -4.70 -5.95 14.34
CA GLY A 100 -3.62 -6.24 15.27
C GLY A 100 -3.38 -5.10 16.26
N ALA A 101 -3.24 -3.87 15.78
CA ALA A 101 -3.03 -2.69 16.63
C ALA A 101 -4.18 -2.49 17.63
N THR A 102 -5.43 -2.68 17.18
CA THR A 102 -6.62 -2.59 18.04
C THR A 102 -6.62 -3.68 19.11
N LEU A 103 -6.27 -4.93 18.78
CA LEU A 103 -6.14 -6.01 19.78
C LEU A 103 -5.07 -5.71 20.81
N ASN A 104 -3.98 -5.07 20.40
CA ASN A 104 -2.88 -4.67 21.28
C ASN A 104 -3.14 -3.33 21.99
N GLN A 105 -4.32 -2.73 21.81
CA GLN A 105 -4.69 -1.40 22.33
C GLN A 105 -3.73 -0.27 21.94
N ASP A 106 -3.02 -0.44 20.84
CA ASP A 106 -2.16 0.59 20.24
C ASP A 106 -2.99 1.53 19.36
N TRP A 107 -3.65 2.48 20.04
CA TRP A 107 -4.57 3.41 19.39
C TRP A 107 -3.87 4.41 18.47
N GLU A 108 -2.59 4.70 18.72
CA GLU A 108 -1.78 5.57 17.87
C GLU A 108 -1.55 4.91 16.51
N SER A 109 -1.03 3.69 16.49
CA SER A 109 -0.85 2.92 15.25
C SER A 109 -2.18 2.68 14.54
N ALA A 110 -3.24 2.31 15.28
CA ALA A 110 -4.57 2.13 14.70
C ALA A 110 -5.08 3.41 14.01
N GLY A 111 -4.90 4.57 14.65
CA GLY A 111 -5.27 5.87 14.07
C GLY A 111 -4.53 6.20 12.79
N LEU A 112 -3.22 5.98 12.74
CA LEU A 112 -2.41 6.16 11.53
C LEU A 112 -2.86 5.22 10.40
N GLN A 113 -3.20 3.99 10.71
CA GLN A 113 -3.67 3.00 9.74
C GLN A 113 -5.03 3.36 9.13
N LEU A 114 -5.92 4.05 9.87
CA LEU A 114 -7.16 4.60 9.31
C LEU A 114 -6.89 5.66 8.23
N ILE A 115 -5.83 6.47 8.40
CA ILE A 115 -5.39 7.41 7.35
C ILE A 115 -4.93 6.64 6.11
N TYR A 116 -4.12 5.59 6.27
CA TYR A 116 -3.68 4.75 5.15
C TYR A 116 -4.86 4.06 4.45
N ALA A 117 -5.81 3.52 5.21
CA ALA A 117 -7.02 2.94 4.65
C ALA A 117 -7.81 3.95 3.80
N THR A 118 -7.94 5.19 4.28
CA THR A 118 -8.59 6.29 3.54
C THR A 118 -7.84 6.62 2.25
N ILE A 119 -6.50 6.66 2.28
CA ILE A 119 -5.66 6.89 1.10
C ILE A 119 -5.85 5.77 0.08
N TYR A 120 -5.77 4.49 0.51
CA TYR A 120 -5.97 3.35 -0.39
C TYR A 120 -7.37 3.34 -1.01
N ALA A 121 -8.41 3.61 -0.22
CA ALA A 121 -9.78 3.71 -0.71
C ALA A 121 -9.94 4.84 -1.73
N SER A 122 -9.37 6.00 -1.45
CA SER A 122 -9.38 7.16 -2.38
C SER A 122 -8.68 6.81 -3.70
N LEU A 123 -7.49 6.21 -3.64
CA LEU A 123 -6.77 5.78 -4.84
C LEU A 123 -7.54 4.72 -5.63
N LEU A 124 -8.27 3.83 -4.97
CA LEU A 124 -9.08 2.83 -5.65
C LEU A 124 -10.30 3.44 -6.36
N VAL A 125 -11.00 4.37 -5.70
CA VAL A 125 -12.16 5.09 -6.25
C VAL A 125 -11.74 5.96 -7.44
N PHE A 126 -10.67 6.72 -7.30
CA PHE A 126 -10.18 7.66 -8.33
C PHE A 126 -9.19 7.03 -9.32
N ARG A 127 -9.14 5.70 -9.42
CA ARG A 127 -8.19 4.96 -10.27
C ARG A 127 -8.26 5.33 -11.76
N HIS A 128 -9.35 5.90 -12.25
CA HIS A 128 -9.46 6.37 -13.63
C HIS A 128 -8.46 7.49 -13.97
N HIS A 129 -7.92 8.20 -12.97
CA HIS A 129 -6.84 9.18 -13.14
C HIS A 129 -5.42 8.57 -13.17
N ASN A 130 -5.28 7.24 -13.14
CA ASN A 130 -3.98 6.54 -13.10
C ASN A 130 -3.27 6.51 -14.46
N THR A 131 -3.13 7.66 -15.11
CA THR A 131 -2.50 7.79 -16.43
C THR A 131 -0.97 7.74 -16.37
N PHE A 132 -0.36 8.33 -15.33
CA PHE A 132 1.08 8.32 -15.09
C PHE A 132 1.52 7.07 -14.34
N SER A 133 1.43 5.90 -14.99
CA SER A 133 1.73 4.59 -14.39
C SER A 133 2.17 3.60 -15.46
N VAL A 134 2.79 2.49 -15.04
CA VAL A 134 3.12 1.40 -15.97
C VAL A 134 1.84 0.83 -16.61
N ASP A 135 0.76 0.67 -15.84
CA ASP A 135 -0.54 0.24 -16.39
C ASP A 135 -1.04 1.19 -17.49
N GLY A 136 -0.90 2.51 -17.28
CA GLY A 136 -1.30 3.54 -18.25
C GLY A 136 -0.47 3.50 -19.52
N LEU A 137 0.84 3.27 -19.42
CA LEU A 137 1.71 3.12 -20.59
C LEU A 137 1.33 1.90 -21.42
N LEU A 138 1.10 0.75 -20.78
CA LEU A 138 0.71 -0.48 -21.46
C LEU A 138 -0.65 -0.35 -22.17
N GLN A 139 -1.61 0.36 -21.57
CA GLN A 139 -2.91 0.61 -22.17
C GLN A 139 -2.80 1.50 -23.42
N ASN A 140 -1.95 2.53 -23.36
CA ASN A 140 -1.71 3.42 -24.49
C ASN A 140 -1.04 2.71 -25.68
N GLU A 141 -0.09 1.81 -25.41
CA GLU A 141 0.56 1.01 -26.46
C GLU A 141 -0.42 0.02 -27.10
N ALA A 142 -1.24 -0.66 -26.31
CA ALA A 142 -2.26 -1.57 -26.81
C ALA A 142 -3.30 -0.84 -27.69
N SER A 143 -3.69 0.36 -27.31
CA SER A 143 -4.62 1.19 -28.10
C SER A 143 -4.02 1.63 -29.45
N LYS A 144 -2.70 1.90 -29.50
CA LYS A 144 -2.01 2.26 -30.76
C LYS A 144 -1.83 1.06 -31.68
N ALA A 145 -1.57 -0.12 -31.13
CA ALA A 145 -1.38 -1.35 -31.90
C ALA A 145 -2.69 -1.93 -32.47
N GLY A 146 -3.84 -1.61 -31.88
CA GLY A 146 -5.15 -2.05 -32.32
C GLY A 146 -5.93 -1.06 -33.19
N ALA A 147 -5.36 0.11 -33.52
CA ALA A 147 -5.96 1.05 -34.47
C ALA A 147 -5.73 0.57 -35.90
N PRO A 148 -6.82 0.42 -36.73
CA PRO A 148 -6.74 -0.02 -38.12
C PRO A 148 -6.07 1.01 -39.01
#